data_0336d204ee51a2a0922449608dd688e0
#
_entry.id   0336d204ee51a2a0922449608dd688e0
#
_cell.length_a   1.000
_cell.length_b   1.000
_cell.length_c   1.000
_cell.angle_alpha   90.00
_cell.angle_beta   90.00
_cell.angle_gamma   90.00
#
_symmetry.space_group_name_H-M   'P 1'
#
loop_
_entity.id
_entity.type
_entity.pdbx_description
1 polymer ?
#
loop_
_entity_poly.entity_id
_entity_poly.type
_entity_poly.pdbx_seq_one_letter_code
_entity_poly.pdbx_strand_id
1 'polypeptide(L)'
;MFIQIIQGRCNDPERLRGHLDEWREKLAPEATGWLGGTYGCTDDDDFVAVVRFESREAAARNAQRPEQDAWWKETESCFDGPVEFHDSDDVTLMLDGGSDEAGFVQIMRGRIDDPERLRAMMSDTDLLHEMRPEIIGSTLAIEPDGTWTETIAFTDEESARRGEQQPMPEEMAQEFQQLMQGVTYLDLNQPWFASRH
;
A
#
# COMPACT_ATOMS: atom_id res chain seq x y z
N MET A 1 6.38 6.38 11.96
CA MET A 1 6.02 6.40 10.52
C MET A 1 4.53 6.64 10.40
N PHE A 2 4.09 7.27 9.35
CA PHE A 2 2.68 7.50 9.05
C PHE A 2 2.41 7.05 7.62
N ILE A 3 1.28 6.39 7.40
CA ILE A 3 0.83 5.97 6.07
C ILE A 3 -0.50 6.64 5.76
N GLN A 4 -0.60 7.17 4.56
CA GLN A 4 -1.83 7.61 3.94
C GLN A 4 -2.14 6.70 2.74
N ILE A 5 -3.32 6.10 2.76
CA ILE A 5 -3.83 5.30 1.66
C ILE A 5 -4.85 6.14 0.92
N ILE A 6 -4.72 6.24 -0.39
CA ILE A 6 -5.60 7.01 -1.26
C ILE A 6 -6.25 6.04 -2.23
N GLN A 7 -7.56 6.00 -2.29
CA GLN A 7 -8.31 5.09 -3.16
C GLN A 7 -9.36 5.83 -3.97
N GLY A 8 -9.55 5.42 -5.21
CA GLY A 8 -10.59 5.99 -6.07
C GLY A 8 -10.68 5.24 -7.39
N ARG A 9 -11.77 5.41 -8.11
CA ARG A 9 -11.90 4.84 -9.44
C ARG A 9 -11.23 5.76 -10.46
N CYS A 10 -10.21 5.28 -11.14
CA CYS A 10 -9.47 6.04 -12.13
C CYS A 10 -10.16 5.97 -13.49
N ASN A 11 -10.28 7.11 -14.19
CA ASN A 11 -10.82 7.17 -15.55
C ASN A 11 -9.75 7.35 -16.63
N ASP A 12 -8.52 7.68 -16.21
CA ASP A 12 -7.38 7.90 -17.12
C ASP A 12 -6.05 7.55 -16.40
N PRO A 13 -5.68 6.24 -16.33
CA PRO A 13 -4.47 5.81 -15.64
C PRO A 13 -3.18 6.39 -16.20
N GLU A 14 -3.09 6.60 -17.52
CA GLU A 14 -1.88 7.19 -18.15
C GLU A 14 -1.70 8.64 -17.74
N ARG A 15 -2.76 9.42 -17.75
CA ARG A 15 -2.74 10.81 -17.30
C ARG A 15 -2.44 10.90 -15.81
N LEU A 16 -3.04 10.04 -14.98
CA LEU A 16 -2.78 9.98 -13.55
C LEU A 16 -1.31 9.67 -13.28
N ARG A 17 -0.73 8.71 -13.99
CA ARG A 17 0.70 8.41 -13.89
C ARG A 17 1.56 9.61 -14.26
N GLY A 18 1.19 10.35 -15.32
CA GLY A 18 1.86 11.60 -15.70
C GLY A 18 1.83 12.65 -14.60
N HIS A 19 0.70 12.83 -13.90
CA HIS A 19 0.60 13.72 -12.74
C HIS A 19 1.48 13.27 -11.57
N LEU A 20 1.57 11.96 -11.30
CA LEU A 20 2.45 11.43 -10.25
C LEU A 20 3.94 11.59 -10.59
N ASP A 21 4.32 11.41 -11.84
CA ASP A 21 5.69 11.66 -12.30
C ASP A 21 6.04 13.16 -12.19
N GLU A 22 5.12 14.05 -12.56
CA GLU A 22 5.27 15.50 -12.37
C GLU A 22 5.41 15.86 -10.88
N TRP A 23 4.60 15.28 -10.01
CA TRP A 23 4.69 15.46 -8.57
C TRP A 23 6.06 15.06 -8.04
N ARG A 24 6.54 13.89 -8.45
CA ARG A 24 7.86 13.38 -8.06
C ARG A 24 8.98 14.32 -8.46
N GLU A 25 8.91 14.90 -9.65
CA GLU A 25 9.94 15.80 -10.16
C GLU A 25 9.88 17.20 -9.53
N LYS A 26 8.68 17.76 -9.36
CA LYS A 26 8.49 19.17 -9.01
C LYS A 26 8.17 19.41 -7.54
N LEU A 27 7.39 18.52 -6.90
CA LEU A 27 6.87 18.74 -5.56
C LEU A 27 7.55 17.87 -4.48
N ALA A 28 7.97 16.66 -4.82
CA ALA A 28 8.61 15.75 -3.87
C ALA A 28 9.88 16.31 -3.23
N PRO A 29 10.77 17.07 -3.93
CA PRO A 29 11.96 17.65 -3.31
C PRO A 29 11.66 18.56 -2.11
N GLU A 30 10.51 19.25 -2.15
CA GLU A 30 10.06 20.16 -1.09
C GLU A 30 9.11 19.50 -0.07
N ALA A 31 8.73 18.24 -0.29
CA ALA A 31 7.85 17.46 0.60
C ALA A 31 8.65 16.91 1.79
N THR A 32 8.96 17.79 2.76
CA THR A 32 9.76 17.43 3.94
C THR A 32 9.07 16.34 4.75
N GLY A 33 9.79 15.22 4.97
CA GLY A 33 9.29 14.06 5.72
C GLY A 33 8.47 13.08 4.87
N TRP A 34 8.32 13.31 3.56
CA TRP A 34 7.87 12.29 2.64
C TRP A 34 8.96 11.23 2.44
N LEU A 35 8.61 9.96 2.51
CA LEU A 35 9.55 8.83 2.44
C LEU A 35 9.44 8.04 1.14
N GLY A 36 8.28 8.11 0.49
CA GLY A 36 8.01 7.38 -0.73
C GLY A 36 6.57 6.89 -0.81
N GLY A 37 6.27 6.17 -1.86
CA GLY A 37 4.95 5.56 -2.05
C GLY A 37 4.95 4.48 -3.12
N THR A 38 3.94 3.63 -3.02
CA THR A 38 3.56 2.63 -4.00
C THR A 38 2.21 3.02 -4.57
N TYR A 39 2.08 3.01 -5.88
CA TYR A 39 0.90 3.51 -6.60
C TYR A 39 0.55 2.54 -7.72
N GLY A 40 -0.70 2.52 -8.12
CA GLY A 40 -1.11 1.79 -9.30
C GLY A 40 -2.61 1.77 -9.51
N CYS A 41 -3.01 1.27 -10.66
CA CYS A 41 -4.39 0.92 -10.97
C CYS A 41 -4.47 -0.59 -11.14
N THR A 42 -5.57 -1.18 -10.68
CA THR A 42 -5.93 -2.56 -11.00
C THR A 42 -6.44 -2.66 -12.45
N ASP A 43 -6.62 -3.88 -12.94
CA ASP A 43 -7.22 -4.12 -14.26
C ASP A 43 -8.69 -3.63 -14.35
N ASP A 44 -9.33 -3.40 -13.21
CA ASP A 44 -10.70 -2.87 -13.10
C ASP A 44 -10.75 -1.34 -12.90
N ASP A 45 -9.62 -0.63 -13.13
CA ASP A 45 -9.46 0.82 -12.97
C ASP A 45 -9.57 1.35 -11.53
N ASP A 46 -9.44 0.50 -10.52
CA ASP A 46 -9.35 0.94 -9.13
C ASP A 46 -7.93 1.41 -8.83
N PHE A 47 -7.78 2.70 -8.56
CA PHE A 47 -6.51 3.29 -8.15
C PHE A 47 -6.30 3.12 -6.65
N VAL A 48 -5.07 2.79 -6.28
CA VAL A 48 -4.61 2.86 -4.91
C VAL A 48 -3.21 3.45 -4.83
N ALA A 49 -3.01 4.30 -3.84
CA ALA A 49 -1.71 4.80 -3.43
C ALA A 49 -1.47 4.53 -1.96
N VAL A 50 -0.30 4.02 -1.61
CA VAL A 50 0.17 3.84 -0.23
C VAL A 50 1.36 4.77 -0.04
N VAL A 51 1.11 5.94 0.55
CA VAL A 51 2.10 7.02 0.69
C VAL A 51 2.65 7.04 2.11
N ARG A 52 3.97 7.04 2.24
CA ARG A 52 4.68 6.98 3.51
C ARG A 52 5.28 8.34 3.87
N PHE A 53 5.10 8.73 5.13
CA PHE A 53 5.69 9.92 5.72
C PHE A 53 6.40 9.58 7.04
N GLU A 54 7.35 10.42 7.45
CA GLU A 54 7.99 10.31 8.77
C GLU A 54 6.97 10.41 9.91
N SER A 55 5.95 11.27 9.75
CA SER A 55 4.87 11.47 10.73
C SER A 55 3.60 12.04 10.09
N ARG A 56 2.50 12.00 10.83
CA ARG A 56 1.22 12.64 10.48
C ARG A 56 1.38 14.16 10.27
N GLU A 57 2.20 14.81 11.07
CA GLU A 57 2.49 16.24 10.93
C GLU A 57 3.24 16.54 9.64
N ALA A 58 4.13 15.64 9.18
CA ALA A 58 4.81 15.80 7.90
C ALA A 58 3.82 15.69 6.73
N ALA A 59 2.91 14.73 6.76
CA ALA A 59 1.84 14.60 5.77
C ALA A 59 0.92 15.84 5.78
N ALA A 60 0.51 16.31 6.95
CA ALA A 60 -0.32 17.51 7.09
C ALA A 60 0.38 18.77 6.58
N ARG A 61 1.67 18.95 6.85
CA ARG A 61 2.45 20.08 6.28
C ARG A 61 2.50 20.02 4.76
N ASN A 62 2.71 18.82 4.19
CA ASN A 62 2.71 18.67 2.74
C ASN A 62 1.34 19.00 2.13
N ALA A 63 0.25 18.53 2.72
CA ALA A 63 -1.12 18.80 2.25
C ALA A 63 -1.50 20.30 2.30
N GLN A 64 -0.89 21.08 3.21
CA GLN A 64 -1.14 22.53 3.35
C GLN A 64 -0.34 23.40 2.36
N ARG A 65 0.53 22.83 1.56
CA ARG A 65 1.30 23.57 0.56
C ARG A 65 0.40 24.00 -0.58
N PRO A 66 0.44 25.28 -1.01
CA PRO A 66 -0.38 25.77 -2.13
C PRO A 66 -0.13 24.99 -3.43
N GLU A 67 1.12 24.60 -3.69
CA GLU A 67 1.52 23.83 -4.88
C GLU A 67 0.92 22.42 -4.85
N GLN A 68 0.86 21.80 -3.66
CA GLN A 68 0.24 20.49 -3.45
C GLN A 68 -1.28 20.56 -3.70
N ASP A 69 -1.95 21.59 -3.18
CA ASP A 69 -3.39 21.80 -3.38
C ASP A 69 -3.71 22.04 -4.87
N ALA A 70 -2.90 22.86 -5.56
CA ALA A 70 -3.08 23.11 -6.99
C ALA A 70 -2.89 21.82 -7.83
N TRP A 71 -1.83 21.06 -7.54
CA TRP A 71 -1.57 19.77 -8.20
C TRP A 71 -2.70 18.76 -7.95
N TRP A 72 -3.19 18.67 -6.70
CA TRP A 72 -4.27 17.74 -6.35
C TRP A 72 -5.56 18.05 -7.11
N LYS A 73 -5.95 19.30 -7.22
CA LYS A 73 -7.15 19.73 -7.97
C LYS A 73 -7.11 19.32 -9.45
N GLU A 74 -5.93 19.32 -10.04
CA GLU A 74 -5.77 18.84 -11.43
C GLU A 74 -5.82 17.31 -11.48
N THR A 75 -5.15 16.64 -10.53
CA THR A 75 -5.09 15.18 -10.43
C THR A 75 -6.44 14.55 -10.13
N GLU A 76 -7.26 15.20 -9.28
CA GLU A 76 -8.61 14.76 -8.93
C GLU A 76 -9.52 14.57 -10.15
N SER A 77 -9.26 15.30 -11.25
CA SER A 77 -10.00 15.13 -12.50
C SER A 77 -9.74 13.79 -13.23
N CYS A 78 -8.75 13.00 -12.79
CA CYS A 78 -8.49 11.66 -13.29
C CYS A 78 -9.35 10.58 -12.62
N PHE A 79 -10.25 10.97 -11.71
CA PHE A 79 -11.10 10.04 -10.97
C PHE A 79 -12.58 10.20 -11.31
N ASP A 80 -13.28 9.08 -11.31
CA ASP A 80 -14.74 9.01 -11.40
C ASP A 80 -15.33 8.89 -9.98
N GLY A 81 -15.87 9.99 -9.46
CA GLY A 81 -16.46 10.02 -8.12
C GLY A 81 -15.47 10.43 -7.02
N PRO A 82 -15.80 10.19 -5.76
CA PRO A 82 -14.99 10.61 -4.62
C PRO A 82 -13.70 9.79 -4.51
N VAL A 83 -12.65 10.48 -4.07
CA VAL A 83 -11.40 9.84 -3.65
C VAL A 83 -11.39 9.70 -2.13
N GLU A 84 -11.12 8.51 -1.64
CA GLU A 84 -11.07 8.21 -0.21
C GLU A 84 -9.64 8.27 0.31
N PHE A 85 -9.49 8.80 1.53
CA PHE A 85 -8.22 8.90 2.24
C PHE A 85 -8.32 8.15 3.56
N HIS A 86 -7.36 7.25 3.79
CA HIS A 86 -7.26 6.47 5.01
C HIS A 86 -5.88 6.68 5.63
N ASP A 87 -5.87 7.01 6.89
CA ASP A 87 -4.68 7.45 7.61
C ASP A 87 -4.34 6.51 8.77
N SER A 88 -3.08 6.10 8.88
CA SER A 88 -2.61 5.31 10.01
C SER A 88 -1.24 5.75 10.53
N ASP A 89 -1.13 5.85 11.87
CA ASP A 89 0.14 5.94 12.60
C ASP A 89 0.61 4.58 13.13
N ASP A 90 -0.28 3.58 13.09
CA ASP A 90 -0.02 2.22 13.52
C ASP A 90 0.49 1.40 12.33
N VAL A 91 1.80 1.41 12.18
CA VAL A 91 2.48 0.84 11.00
C VAL A 91 3.50 -0.20 11.44
N THR A 92 3.41 -1.39 10.85
CA THR A 92 4.39 -2.46 10.99
C THR A 92 5.04 -2.73 9.64
N LEU A 93 6.37 -2.83 9.63
CA LEU A 93 7.15 -3.19 8.42
C LEU A 93 7.63 -4.62 8.56
N MET A 94 7.59 -5.37 7.46
CA MET A 94 8.22 -6.67 7.31
C MET A 94 9.21 -6.61 6.14
N LEU A 95 10.36 -7.25 6.28
CA LEU A 95 11.42 -7.25 5.27
C LEU A 95 11.76 -5.81 4.80
N ASP A 96 11.93 -4.90 5.76
CA ASP A 96 12.21 -3.47 5.55
C ASP A 96 11.08 -2.68 4.85
N GLY A 97 9.89 -3.24 4.71
CA GLY A 97 8.72 -2.59 4.11
C GLY A 97 8.58 -2.85 2.61
N GLY A 98 8.05 -1.88 1.85
CA GLY A 98 7.88 -2.02 0.40
C GLY A 98 9.18 -1.97 -0.37
N SER A 99 9.17 -2.48 -1.60
CA SER A 99 10.33 -2.49 -2.49
C SER A 99 9.99 -1.88 -3.84
N ASP A 100 10.84 -0.98 -4.34
CA ASP A 100 10.75 -0.40 -5.69
C ASP A 100 11.16 -1.42 -6.79
N GLU A 101 11.66 -2.59 -6.38
CA GLU A 101 12.04 -3.69 -7.28
C GLU A 101 10.90 -4.69 -7.50
N ALA A 102 9.73 -4.47 -6.88
CA ALA A 102 8.60 -5.36 -7.02
C ALA A 102 8.05 -5.37 -8.45
N GLY A 103 7.92 -6.58 -9.01
CA GLY A 103 7.22 -6.80 -10.29
C GLY A 103 5.70 -6.91 -10.13
N PHE A 104 5.24 -7.15 -8.91
CA PHE A 104 3.83 -7.26 -8.55
C PHE A 104 3.60 -6.78 -7.12
N VAL A 105 2.52 -6.05 -6.88
CA VAL A 105 2.09 -5.64 -5.55
C VAL A 105 0.65 -6.03 -5.33
N GLN A 106 0.38 -6.71 -4.22
CA GLN A 106 -0.98 -6.98 -3.77
C GLN A 106 -1.28 -6.14 -2.53
N ILE A 107 -2.40 -5.45 -2.56
CA ILE A 107 -2.90 -4.70 -1.42
C ILE A 107 -4.14 -5.41 -0.90
N MET A 108 -4.09 -5.80 0.36
CA MET A 108 -5.20 -6.42 1.07
C MET A 108 -5.80 -5.43 2.04
N ARG A 109 -7.12 -5.37 2.10
CA ARG A 109 -7.83 -4.51 3.03
C ARG A 109 -8.94 -5.29 3.73
N GLY A 110 -8.95 -5.26 5.05
CA GLY A 110 -9.90 -5.98 5.86
C GLY A 110 -10.21 -5.24 7.17
N ARG A 111 -10.93 -5.92 8.05
CA ARG A 111 -11.24 -5.42 9.38
C ARG A 111 -10.98 -6.48 10.42
N ILE A 112 -10.44 -6.09 11.56
CA ILE A 112 -10.16 -6.97 12.69
C ILE A 112 -10.51 -6.29 14.00
N ASP A 113 -11.09 -7.05 14.93
CA ASP A 113 -11.41 -6.55 16.27
C ASP A 113 -10.20 -6.60 17.23
N ASP A 114 -9.25 -7.50 16.97
CA ASP A 114 -8.02 -7.65 17.74
C ASP A 114 -6.77 -7.46 16.85
N PRO A 115 -6.24 -6.23 16.75
CA PRO A 115 -5.06 -5.94 15.94
C PRO A 115 -3.79 -6.68 16.38
N GLU A 116 -3.66 -7.01 17.68
CA GLU A 116 -2.48 -7.73 18.19
C GLU A 116 -2.38 -9.14 17.58
N ARG A 117 -3.52 -9.77 17.33
CA ARG A 117 -3.56 -11.08 16.66
C ARG A 117 -2.98 -11.00 15.24
N LEU A 118 -3.31 -9.95 14.50
CA LEU A 118 -2.76 -9.73 13.15
C LEU A 118 -1.25 -9.49 13.20
N ARG A 119 -0.79 -8.62 14.12
CA ARG A 119 0.65 -8.37 14.31
C ARG A 119 1.43 -9.63 14.71
N ALA A 120 0.85 -10.46 15.58
CA ALA A 120 1.49 -11.69 16.01
C ALA A 120 1.70 -12.67 14.85
N MET A 121 0.73 -12.79 13.95
CA MET A 121 0.87 -13.62 12.75
C MET A 121 1.95 -13.11 11.80
N MET A 122 2.15 -11.80 11.74
CA MET A 122 3.11 -11.15 10.85
C MET A 122 4.50 -10.98 11.51
N SER A 123 4.68 -11.41 12.76
CA SER A 123 5.92 -11.14 13.50
C SER A 123 7.09 -12.05 13.14
N ASP A 124 6.83 -13.24 12.61
CA ASP A 124 7.86 -14.21 12.24
C ASP A 124 8.29 -14.04 10.78
N THR A 125 9.11 -13.01 10.54
CA THR A 125 9.61 -12.66 9.21
C THR A 125 10.57 -13.71 8.65
N ASP A 126 11.29 -14.46 9.50
CA ASP A 126 12.21 -15.52 9.05
C ASP A 126 11.42 -16.70 8.51
N LEU A 127 10.37 -17.12 9.23
CA LEU A 127 9.47 -18.18 8.77
C LEU A 127 8.72 -17.76 7.50
N LEU A 128 8.25 -16.51 7.43
CA LEU A 128 7.60 -15.99 6.24
C LEU A 128 8.53 -16.05 5.03
N HIS A 129 9.76 -15.59 5.17
CA HIS A 129 10.74 -15.60 4.07
C HIS A 129 11.13 -17.03 3.64
N GLU A 130 11.18 -17.99 4.57
CA GLU A 130 11.43 -19.40 4.26
C GLU A 130 10.25 -20.01 3.46
N MET A 131 9.02 -19.70 3.86
CA MET A 131 7.81 -20.24 3.22
C MET A 131 7.44 -19.52 1.92
N ARG A 132 7.71 -18.22 1.84
CA ARG A 132 7.28 -17.30 0.76
C ARG A 132 8.45 -16.41 0.30
N PRO A 133 9.52 -17.00 -0.28
CA PRO A 133 10.72 -16.25 -0.66
C PRO A 133 10.48 -15.20 -1.77
N GLU A 134 9.36 -15.28 -2.47
CA GLU A 134 8.94 -14.29 -3.47
C GLU A 134 8.42 -12.98 -2.85
N ILE A 135 8.10 -12.98 -1.54
CA ILE A 135 7.77 -11.75 -0.80
C ILE A 135 9.07 -11.01 -0.49
N ILE A 136 9.20 -9.80 -1.03
CA ILE A 136 10.39 -8.97 -0.89
C ILE A 136 10.18 -7.75 0.00
N GLY A 137 8.98 -7.58 0.52
CA GLY A 137 8.64 -6.55 1.50
C GLY A 137 7.17 -6.49 1.78
N SER A 138 6.79 -6.05 2.98
CA SER A 138 5.40 -5.79 3.33
C SER A 138 5.27 -4.64 4.32
N THR A 139 4.13 -3.99 4.26
CA THR A 139 3.75 -2.89 5.14
C THR A 139 2.31 -3.09 5.59
N LEU A 140 2.11 -3.21 6.90
CA LEU A 140 0.79 -3.25 7.52
C LEU A 140 0.48 -1.89 8.15
N ALA A 141 -0.68 -1.34 7.82
CA ALA A 141 -1.23 -0.13 8.42
C ALA A 141 -2.58 -0.45 9.06
N ILE A 142 -2.79 -0.09 10.32
CA ILE A 142 -4.04 -0.34 11.06
C ILE A 142 -4.66 0.98 11.46
N GLU A 143 -5.91 1.20 11.06
CA GLU A 143 -6.69 2.39 11.41
C GLU A 143 -7.31 2.24 12.80
N PRO A 144 -7.67 3.36 13.48
CA PRO A 144 -8.22 3.30 14.85
C PRO A 144 -9.53 2.51 14.99
N ASP A 145 -10.26 2.29 13.90
CA ASP A 145 -11.52 1.54 13.89
C ASP A 145 -11.33 0.03 13.66
N GLY A 146 -10.07 -0.44 13.55
CA GLY A 146 -9.70 -1.83 13.29
C GLY A 146 -9.66 -2.19 11.80
N THR A 147 -9.88 -1.23 10.89
CA THR A 147 -9.60 -1.44 9.48
C THR A 147 -8.09 -1.55 9.27
N TRP A 148 -7.67 -2.53 8.50
CA TRP A 148 -6.26 -2.73 8.20
C TRP A 148 -6.01 -2.79 6.70
N THR A 149 -4.86 -2.34 6.31
CA THR A 149 -4.36 -2.43 4.94
C THR A 149 -2.95 -3.01 4.97
N GLU A 150 -2.75 -4.11 4.29
CA GLU A 150 -1.44 -4.69 4.06
C GLU A 150 -1.06 -4.52 2.59
N THR A 151 0.16 -4.05 2.36
CA THR A 151 0.75 -3.89 1.04
C THR A 151 1.91 -4.86 0.94
N ILE A 152 1.80 -5.87 0.09
CA ILE A 152 2.84 -6.89 -0.10
C ILE A 152 3.50 -6.70 -1.45
N ALA A 153 4.82 -6.59 -1.43
CA ALA A 153 5.67 -6.53 -2.61
C ALA A 153 6.20 -7.92 -2.96
N PHE A 154 6.01 -8.35 -4.20
CA PHE A 154 6.48 -9.64 -4.71
C PHE A 154 7.47 -9.44 -5.86
N THR A 155 8.33 -10.42 -6.07
CA THR A 155 9.24 -10.43 -7.23
C THR A 155 8.48 -10.34 -8.55
N ASP A 156 7.40 -11.10 -8.67
CA ASP A 156 6.50 -11.14 -9.83
C ASP A 156 5.16 -11.80 -9.47
N GLU A 157 4.13 -11.58 -10.30
CA GLU A 157 2.79 -12.13 -10.10
C GLU A 157 2.77 -13.67 -10.14
N GLU A 158 3.47 -14.29 -11.10
CA GLU A 158 3.47 -15.75 -11.23
C GLU A 158 3.99 -16.44 -9.96
N SER A 159 5.05 -15.88 -9.37
CA SER A 159 5.62 -16.38 -8.11
C SER A 159 4.66 -16.16 -6.93
N ALA A 160 3.98 -15.01 -6.86
CA ALA A 160 2.95 -14.73 -5.85
C ALA A 160 1.82 -15.78 -5.93
N ARG A 161 1.27 -16.03 -7.14
CA ARG A 161 0.19 -17.02 -7.34
C ARG A 161 0.63 -18.46 -7.04
N ARG A 162 1.87 -18.82 -7.33
CA ARG A 162 2.42 -20.13 -6.92
C ARG A 162 2.51 -20.25 -5.40
N GLY A 163 2.95 -19.19 -4.73
CA GLY A 163 3.05 -19.15 -3.28
C GLY A 163 1.69 -19.26 -2.58
N GLU A 164 0.63 -18.62 -3.12
CA GLU A 164 -0.74 -18.74 -2.62
C GLU A 164 -1.27 -20.19 -2.64
N GLN A 165 -0.74 -21.04 -3.51
CA GLN A 165 -1.13 -22.46 -3.63
C GLN A 165 -0.31 -23.40 -2.74
N GLN A 166 0.68 -22.89 -2.02
CA GLN A 166 1.50 -23.71 -1.13
C GLN A 166 0.66 -24.25 0.03
N PRO A 167 0.83 -25.53 0.39
CA PRO A 167 0.13 -26.09 1.54
C PRO A 167 0.63 -25.42 2.83
N MET A 168 -0.30 -25.02 3.66
CA MET A 168 -0.06 -24.44 4.97
C MET A 168 -0.41 -25.45 6.06
N PRO A 169 0.28 -25.49 7.21
CA PRO A 169 -0.13 -26.30 8.35
C PRO A 169 -1.60 -26.06 8.72
N GLU A 170 -2.35 -27.10 9.07
CA GLU A 170 -3.80 -27.03 9.23
C GLU A 170 -4.26 -25.97 10.25
N GLU A 171 -3.55 -25.85 11.39
CA GLU A 171 -3.86 -24.86 12.43
C GLU A 171 -3.68 -23.43 11.89
N MET A 172 -2.59 -23.18 11.16
CA MET A 172 -2.28 -21.89 10.55
C MET A 172 -3.27 -21.56 9.43
N ALA A 173 -3.67 -22.55 8.63
CA ALA A 173 -4.65 -22.39 7.56
C ALA A 173 -6.03 -21.98 8.09
N GLN A 174 -6.49 -22.55 9.20
CA GLN A 174 -7.76 -22.18 9.83
C GLN A 174 -7.72 -20.75 10.37
N GLU A 175 -6.63 -20.37 11.01
CA GLU A 175 -6.44 -19.02 11.53
C GLU A 175 -6.38 -17.98 10.40
N PHE A 176 -5.60 -18.26 9.38
CA PHE A 176 -5.49 -17.42 8.19
C PHE A 176 -6.84 -17.25 7.49
N GLN A 177 -7.60 -18.33 7.30
CA GLN A 177 -8.93 -18.28 6.69
C GLN A 177 -9.91 -17.40 7.47
N GLN A 178 -9.83 -17.40 8.80
CA GLN A 178 -10.67 -16.53 9.63
C GLN A 178 -10.30 -15.05 9.46
N LEU A 179 -9.00 -14.75 9.39
CA LEU A 179 -8.50 -13.38 9.19
C LEU A 179 -8.81 -12.83 7.81
N MET A 180 -8.78 -13.69 6.80
CA MET A 180 -9.06 -13.30 5.41
C MET A 180 -10.55 -13.22 5.09
N GLN A 181 -11.43 -13.48 6.03
CA GLN A 181 -12.87 -13.38 5.80
C GLN A 181 -13.30 -11.92 5.56
N GLY A 182 -13.86 -11.66 4.38
CA GLY A 182 -14.30 -10.31 3.98
C GLY A 182 -13.18 -9.36 3.55
N VAL A 183 -11.96 -9.86 3.38
CA VAL A 183 -10.84 -9.10 2.85
C VAL A 183 -11.05 -8.81 1.37
N THR A 184 -10.77 -7.57 0.97
CA THR A 184 -10.70 -7.16 -0.43
C THR A 184 -9.24 -7.17 -0.89
N TYR A 185 -9.03 -7.46 -2.17
CA TYR A 185 -7.71 -7.55 -2.79
C TYR A 185 -7.64 -6.57 -3.96
N LEU A 186 -6.55 -5.83 -4.03
CA LEU A 186 -6.22 -4.94 -5.13
C LEU A 186 -4.85 -5.37 -5.68
N ASP A 187 -4.87 -5.92 -6.88
CA ASP A 187 -3.68 -6.45 -7.54
C ASP A 187 -3.12 -5.40 -8.51
N LEU A 188 -1.88 -5.00 -8.26
CA LEU A 188 -1.15 -4.06 -9.10
C LEU A 188 -0.13 -4.81 -9.96
N ASN A 189 -0.52 -5.15 -11.19
CA ASN A 189 0.32 -5.88 -12.15
C ASN A 189 1.44 -5.01 -12.73
N GLN A 190 1.28 -3.70 -12.67
CA GLN A 190 2.26 -2.70 -13.11
C GLN A 190 2.37 -1.59 -12.05
N PRO A 191 2.91 -1.89 -10.85
CA PRO A 191 3.01 -0.90 -9.79
C PRO A 191 3.96 0.24 -10.18
N TRP A 192 3.67 1.43 -9.67
CA TRP A 192 4.51 2.62 -9.81
C TRP A 192 5.13 2.93 -8.46
N PHE A 193 6.39 3.31 -8.46
CA PHE A 193 7.10 3.60 -7.23
C PHE A 193 7.70 5.00 -7.27
N ALA A 194 7.72 5.63 -6.11
CA ALA A 194 8.49 6.82 -5.87
C ALA A 194 9.11 6.72 -4.48
N SER A 195 10.42 6.72 -4.39
CA SER A 195 11.17 6.69 -3.15
C SER A 195 12.08 7.90 -3.04
N ARG A 196 12.29 8.36 -1.81
CA ARG A 196 13.29 9.38 -1.52
C ARG A 196 14.65 8.69 -1.39
N HIS A 197 15.56 9.00 -2.30
CA HIS A 197 16.95 8.55 -2.27
C HIS A 197 17.80 9.43 -1.37
#